data_42eef0a2210a2798387adcaf8de833b3
#
_entry.id   42eef0a2210a2798387adcaf8de833b3
#
_cell.length_a   1.000
_cell.length_b   1.000
_cell.length_c   1.000
_cell.angle_alpha   90.00
_cell.angle_beta   90.00
_cell.angle_gamma   90.00
#
_symmetry.space_group_name_H-M   'P 1'
#
loop_
_entity.id
_entity.type
_entity.pdbx_description
1 polymer ?
#
loop_
_entity_poly.entity_id
_entity_poly.type
_entity_poly.pdbx_seq_one_letter_code
_entity_poly.pdbx_strand_id
1 'polypeptide(L)'
;MATSNPREGSKAPDFALPDSDGATWRLSDHRGKIVVLLFYPGDETPICTRQMCSVRDRWEDYAATGAEVVGISTNTVESHKSFAEHHELPLRLLADVDRKVADMYGAQSLIPGKVARSVFVINRDGVITYRDVRPLGLFRPKDDDTIKAIMEAQSLQNRER
;
A
#
# COMPACT_ATOMS: atom_id res chain seq x y z
N MET A 1 -10.45 -20.08 11.74
CA MET A 1 -10.37 -18.72 12.27
C MET A 1 -10.77 -17.73 11.21
N ALA A 2 -11.69 -16.88 11.54
CA ALA A 2 -12.09 -15.81 10.63
C ALA A 2 -10.89 -14.92 10.37
N THR A 3 -10.57 -14.73 9.09
CA THR A 3 -9.61 -13.72 8.69
C THR A 3 -10.17 -12.37 9.15
N SER A 4 -9.44 -11.70 10.03
CA SER A 4 -9.82 -10.35 10.42
C SER A 4 -9.69 -9.46 9.19
N ASN A 5 -10.77 -8.83 8.78
CA ASN A 5 -10.70 -7.72 7.85
C ASN A 5 -10.40 -6.48 8.69
N PRO A 6 -9.14 -6.03 8.76
CA PRO A 6 -8.81 -4.90 9.60
C PRO A 6 -9.53 -3.66 9.10
N ARG A 7 -10.21 -2.99 10.01
CA ARG A 7 -11.03 -1.81 9.73
C ARG A 7 -10.34 -0.54 10.19
N GLU A 8 -10.86 0.59 9.77
CA GLU A 8 -10.46 1.87 10.33
C GLU A 8 -10.65 1.84 11.85
N GLY A 9 -9.65 2.33 12.56
CA GLY A 9 -9.61 2.32 14.02
C GLY A 9 -8.97 1.09 14.64
N SER A 10 -8.67 0.05 13.84
CA SER A 10 -8.00 -1.15 14.34
C SER A 10 -6.51 -1.09 14.09
N LYS A 11 -5.75 -1.88 14.85
CA LYS A 11 -4.31 -2.00 14.62
C LYS A 11 -4.04 -2.71 13.31
N ALA A 12 -3.09 -2.17 12.54
CA ALA A 12 -2.63 -2.80 11.32
C ALA A 12 -1.82 -4.06 11.67
N PRO A 13 -2.16 -5.23 11.09
CA PRO A 13 -1.36 -6.44 11.30
C PRO A 13 0.08 -6.24 10.85
N ASP A 14 1.05 -6.62 11.69
CA ASP A 14 2.45 -6.55 11.31
C ASP A 14 2.80 -7.61 10.28
N PHE A 15 3.75 -7.29 9.41
CA PHE A 15 4.25 -8.22 8.41
C PHE A 15 5.65 -7.81 7.95
N ALA A 16 6.32 -8.76 7.31
CA ALA A 16 7.61 -8.52 6.67
C ALA A 16 7.59 -9.14 5.28
N LEU A 17 8.02 -8.39 4.27
CA LEU A 17 8.10 -8.84 2.89
C LEU A 17 9.41 -8.37 2.25
N PRO A 18 9.95 -9.13 1.28
CA PRO A 18 11.11 -8.66 0.54
C PRO A 18 10.72 -7.53 -0.42
N ASP A 19 11.58 -6.54 -0.55
CA ASP A 19 11.41 -5.47 -1.53
C ASP A 19 12.11 -5.85 -2.86
N SER A 20 12.06 -4.95 -3.83
CA SER A 20 12.63 -5.19 -5.15
C SER A 20 14.16 -5.32 -5.16
N ASP A 21 14.84 -4.94 -4.10
CA ASP A 21 16.28 -5.13 -3.93
C ASP A 21 16.60 -6.38 -3.13
N GLY A 22 15.60 -7.13 -2.69
CA GLY A 22 15.75 -8.32 -1.89
C GLY A 22 15.92 -8.07 -0.40
N ALA A 23 15.88 -6.83 0.04
CA ALA A 23 15.93 -6.48 1.45
C ALA A 23 14.56 -6.71 2.11
N THR A 24 14.55 -7.06 3.39
CA THR A 24 13.31 -7.26 4.12
C THR A 24 12.75 -5.91 4.59
N TRP A 25 11.49 -5.65 4.25
CA TRP A 25 10.74 -4.49 4.74
C TRP A 25 9.72 -4.98 5.76
N ARG A 26 9.75 -4.39 6.96
CA ARG A 26 8.84 -4.77 8.05
C ARG A 26 8.02 -3.56 8.47
N LEU A 27 6.70 -3.73 8.57
CA LEU A 27 5.81 -2.63 8.94
C LEU A 27 6.16 -2.03 10.30
N SER A 28 6.42 -2.86 11.31
CA SER A 28 6.71 -2.38 12.67
C SER A 28 7.99 -1.56 12.78
N ASP A 29 8.92 -1.68 11.82
CA ASP A 29 10.13 -0.86 11.79
C ASP A 29 9.84 0.60 11.41
N HIS A 30 8.63 0.88 10.94
CA HIS A 30 8.22 2.22 10.50
C HIS A 30 7.25 2.90 11.46
N ARG A 31 7.16 2.41 12.70
CA ARG A 31 6.39 3.10 13.73
C ARG A 31 6.98 4.47 13.99
N GLY A 32 6.12 5.45 14.24
CA GLY A 32 6.52 6.84 14.31
C GLY A 32 6.41 7.57 12.99
N LYS A 33 6.13 6.83 11.90
CA LYS A 33 5.82 7.40 10.57
C LYS A 33 4.45 6.96 10.13
N ILE A 34 3.81 7.76 9.29
CA ILE A 34 2.60 7.36 8.59
C ILE A 34 3.02 6.46 7.44
N VAL A 35 2.36 5.31 7.30
CA VAL A 35 2.65 4.33 6.25
C VAL A 35 1.43 4.21 5.35
N VAL A 36 1.65 4.19 4.04
CA VAL A 36 0.61 3.95 3.04
C VAL A 36 0.90 2.65 2.34
N LEU A 37 -0.06 1.73 2.38
CA LEU A 37 0.02 0.45 1.67
C LEU A 37 -0.87 0.54 0.43
N LEU A 38 -0.28 0.32 -0.74
CA LEU A 38 -0.99 0.30 -2.01
C LEU A 38 -0.97 -1.13 -2.55
N PHE A 39 -2.06 -1.89 -2.31
CA PHE A 39 -2.20 -3.22 -2.90
C PHE A 39 -2.70 -3.10 -4.33
N TYR A 40 -2.12 -3.86 -5.25
CA TYR A 40 -2.51 -3.86 -6.64
C TYR A 40 -2.40 -5.27 -7.24
N PRO A 41 -3.22 -5.59 -8.27
CA PRO A 41 -3.29 -6.95 -8.83
C PRO A 41 -2.01 -7.47 -9.49
N GLY A 42 -1.22 -6.61 -10.11
CA GLY A 42 0.00 -7.11 -10.75
C GLY A 42 0.81 -6.09 -11.52
N ASP A 43 2.12 -6.35 -11.63
CA ASP A 43 3.06 -5.54 -12.38
C ASP A 43 2.71 -5.56 -13.88
N GLU A 44 2.98 -4.45 -14.57
CA GLU A 44 2.83 -4.28 -16.02
C GLU A 44 1.40 -4.44 -16.56
N THR A 45 0.38 -4.57 -15.68
CA THR A 45 -1.00 -4.49 -16.15
C THR A 45 -1.36 -3.03 -16.44
N PRO A 46 -2.26 -2.73 -17.42
CA PRO A 46 -2.51 -1.34 -17.83
C PRO A 46 -2.98 -0.42 -16.70
N ILE A 47 -3.93 -0.87 -15.89
CA ILE A 47 -4.47 -0.03 -14.80
C ILE A 47 -3.46 0.13 -13.68
N CYS A 48 -2.74 -0.93 -13.31
CA CYS A 48 -1.72 -0.87 -12.27
C CYS A 48 -0.54 0.00 -12.71
N THR A 49 -0.13 -0.09 -13.97
CA THR A 49 0.91 0.76 -14.52
C THR A 49 0.53 2.22 -14.44
N ARG A 50 -0.71 2.56 -14.81
CA ARG A 50 -1.23 3.94 -14.68
C ARG A 50 -1.26 4.41 -13.24
N GLN A 51 -1.67 3.53 -12.32
CA GLN A 51 -1.71 3.84 -10.89
C GLN A 51 -0.32 4.17 -10.36
N MET A 52 0.66 3.32 -10.63
CA MET A 52 2.01 3.52 -10.14
C MET A 52 2.70 4.71 -10.80
N CYS A 53 2.48 4.92 -12.10
CA CYS A 53 3.00 6.10 -12.79
C CYS A 53 2.36 7.39 -12.27
N SER A 54 1.08 7.35 -11.89
CA SER A 54 0.41 8.50 -11.27
C SER A 54 1.06 8.81 -9.91
N VAL A 55 1.34 7.80 -9.10
CA VAL A 55 2.05 7.98 -7.83
C VAL A 55 3.44 8.58 -8.09
N ARG A 56 4.16 8.08 -9.09
CA ARG A 56 5.46 8.62 -9.49
C ARG A 56 5.36 10.10 -9.85
N ASP A 57 4.37 10.45 -10.67
CA ASP A 57 4.20 11.83 -11.14
C ASP A 57 3.80 12.78 -10.01
N ARG A 58 3.18 12.25 -8.95
CA ARG A 58 2.78 12.98 -7.75
C ARG A 58 3.72 12.74 -6.58
N TRP A 59 4.92 12.18 -6.82
CA TRP A 59 5.81 11.76 -5.75
C TRP A 59 6.23 12.90 -4.83
N GLU A 60 6.43 14.10 -5.36
CA GLU A 60 6.76 15.25 -4.53
C GLU A 60 5.67 15.55 -3.50
N ASP A 61 4.40 15.39 -3.89
CA ASP A 61 3.28 15.59 -2.99
C ASP A 61 3.23 14.53 -1.90
N TYR A 62 3.48 13.26 -2.26
CA TYR A 62 3.59 12.18 -1.27
C TYR A 62 4.78 12.40 -0.34
N ALA A 63 5.94 12.71 -0.89
CA ALA A 63 7.15 12.92 -0.10
C ALA A 63 7.02 14.09 0.86
N ALA A 64 6.32 15.15 0.47
CA ALA A 64 6.08 16.30 1.31
C ALA A 64 5.28 15.96 2.59
N THR A 65 4.51 14.88 2.56
CA THR A 65 3.77 14.40 3.75
C THR A 65 4.67 13.71 4.77
N GLY A 66 5.86 13.27 4.36
CA GLY A 66 6.76 12.47 5.20
C GLY A 66 6.32 11.02 5.38
N ALA A 67 5.26 10.58 4.71
CA ALA A 67 4.77 9.21 4.81
C ALA A 67 5.66 8.24 4.03
N GLU A 68 5.77 7.01 4.55
CA GLU A 68 6.37 5.89 3.82
C GLU A 68 5.30 5.26 2.95
N VAL A 69 5.50 5.24 1.62
CA VAL A 69 4.53 4.71 0.66
C VAL A 69 5.12 3.47 0.00
N VAL A 70 4.42 2.33 0.09
CA VAL A 70 4.88 1.07 -0.52
C VAL A 70 3.76 0.46 -1.36
N GLY A 71 4.14 -0.16 -2.48
CA GLY A 71 3.23 -0.95 -3.31
C GLY A 71 3.39 -2.43 -2.98
N ILE A 72 2.31 -3.19 -2.99
CA ILE A 72 2.32 -4.61 -2.66
C ILE A 72 1.52 -5.38 -3.71
N SER A 73 2.13 -6.39 -4.31
CA SER A 73 1.42 -7.34 -5.17
C SER A 73 2.02 -8.73 -5.03
N THR A 74 1.40 -9.72 -5.68
CA THR A 74 1.85 -11.11 -5.62
C THR A 74 2.97 -11.43 -6.60
N ASN A 75 3.50 -10.43 -7.30
CA ASN A 75 4.62 -10.62 -8.20
C ASN A 75 5.92 -10.89 -7.43
N THR A 76 6.90 -11.47 -8.13
CA THR A 76 8.20 -11.78 -7.53
C THR A 76 9.05 -10.53 -7.34
N VAL A 77 10.12 -10.67 -6.56
CA VAL A 77 11.13 -9.60 -6.37
C VAL A 77 11.68 -9.17 -7.74
N GLU A 78 11.98 -10.13 -8.61
CA GLU A 78 12.53 -9.85 -9.96
C GLU A 78 11.53 -9.09 -10.82
N SER A 79 10.26 -9.47 -10.78
CA SER A 79 9.19 -8.76 -11.49
C SER A 79 9.07 -7.32 -11.00
N HIS A 80 9.07 -7.13 -9.70
CA HIS A 80 9.00 -5.79 -9.09
C HIS A 80 10.19 -4.92 -9.48
N LYS A 81 11.38 -5.50 -9.48
CA LYS A 81 12.59 -4.79 -9.89
C LYS A 81 12.48 -4.31 -11.33
N SER A 82 12.08 -5.21 -12.23
CA SER A 82 11.89 -4.88 -13.64
C SER A 82 10.81 -3.80 -13.83
N PHE A 83 9.69 -3.93 -13.15
CA PHE A 83 8.59 -2.97 -13.21
C PHE A 83 9.03 -1.58 -12.71
N ALA A 84 9.69 -1.53 -11.58
CA ALA A 84 10.19 -0.28 -11.00
C ALA A 84 11.22 0.39 -11.91
N GLU A 85 12.13 -0.37 -12.50
CA GLU A 85 13.14 0.16 -13.41
C GLU A 85 12.51 0.66 -14.72
N HIS A 86 11.59 -0.14 -15.28
CA HIS A 86 10.93 0.19 -16.55
C HIS A 86 10.16 1.51 -16.48
N HIS A 87 9.49 1.76 -15.37
CA HIS A 87 8.64 2.95 -15.20
C HIS A 87 9.24 3.99 -14.26
N GLU A 88 10.49 3.81 -13.83
CA GLU A 88 11.19 4.73 -12.93
C GLU A 88 10.37 5.05 -11.68
N LEU A 89 9.85 4.00 -11.03
CA LEU A 89 8.99 4.15 -9.85
C LEU A 89 9.81 4.49 -8.62
N PRO A 90 9.49 5.57 -7.91
CA PRO A 90 10.24 5.97 -6.71
C PRO A 90 9.82 5.23 -5.45
N LEU A 91 8.62 4.65 -5.43
CA LEU A 91 8.13 3.95 -4.25
C LEU A 91 8.69 2.53 -4.21
N ARG A 92 8.82 2.01 -2.99
CA ARG A 92 9.27 0.64 -2.75
C ARG A 92 8.15 -0.34 -3.09
N LEU A 93 8.48 -1.42 -3.79
CA LEU A 93 7.54 -2.48 -4.12
C LEU A 93 7.87 -3.72 -3.30
N LEU A 94 6.85 -4.32 -2.69
CA LEU A 94 7.00 -5.48 -1.81
C LEU A 94 6.37 -6.71 -2.47
N ALA A 95 7.06 -7.86 -2.39
CA ALA A 95 6.64 -9.10 -3.02
C ALA A 95 5.89 -9.99 -2.05
N ASP A 96 4.55 -10.03 -2.19
CA ASP A 96 3.64 -10.89 -1.40
C ASP A 96 3.26 -12.11 -2.23
N VAL A 97 4.24 -12.95 -2.57
CA VAL A 97 4.12 -14.02 -3.56
C VAL A 97 3.00 -15.01 -3.23
N ASP A 98 2.84 -15.35 -1.96
CA ASP A 98 1.79 -16.27 -1.49
C ASP A 98 0.47 -15.58 -1.14
N ARG A 99 0.36 -14.28 -1.38
CA ARG A 99 -0.83 -13.45 -1.10
C ARG A 99 -1.21 -13.40 0.39
N LYS A 100 -0.33 -13.80 1.26
CA LYS A 100 -0.61 -13.90 2.70
C LYS A 100 -0.93 -12.53 3.31
N VAL A 101 -0.17 -11.50 2.96
CA VAL A 101 -0.37 -10.15 3.52
C VAL A 101 -1.65 -9.52 2.96
N ALA A 102 -1.92 -9.69 1.65
CA ALA A 102 -3.18 -9.22 1.07
C ALA A 102 -4.37 -9.86 1.78
N ASP A 103 -4.30 -11.16 2.08
CA ASP A 103 -5.36 -11.86 2.80
C ASP A 103 -5.51 -11.33 4.24
N MET A 104 -4.40 -11.07 4.93
CA MET A 104 -4.42 -10.49 6.29
C MET A 104 -5.14 -9.14 6.33
N TYR A 105 -5.01 -8.35 5.27
CA TYR A 105 -5.61 -7.02 5.19
C TYR A 105 -7.00 -7.01 4.57
N GLY A 106 -7.49 -8.17 4.11
CA GLY A 106 -8.79 -8.24 3.45
C GLY A 106 -8.79 -7.62 2.06
N ALA A 107 -7.63 -7.51 1.43
CA ALA A 107 -7.48 -6.95 0.08
C ALA A 107 -7.78 -8.03 -0.97
N GLN A 108 -8.98 -8.60 -0.91
CA GLN A 108 -9.40 -9.71 -1.76
C GLN A 108 -10.35 -9.22 -2.84
N SER A 109 -10.03 -9.57 -4.09
CA SER A 109 -10.91 -9.32 -5.23
C SER A 109 -12.09 -10.31 -5.23
N LEU A 110 -13.17 -9.93 -5.90
CA LEU A 110 -14.27 -10.86 -6.19
C LEU A 110 -13.83 -11.94 -7.15
N ILE A 111 -12.75 -11.74 -7.90
CA ILE A 111 -12.14 -12.77 -8.75
C ILE A 111 -11.24 -13.63 -7.86
N PRO A 112 -11.54 -14.94 -7.71
CA PRO A 112 -10.73 -15.82 -6.84
C PRO A 112 -9.24 -15.79 -7.22
N GLY A 113 -8.39 -15.72 -6.20
CA GLY A 113 -6.93 -15.71 -6.37
C GLY A 113 -6.34 -14.36 -6.74
N LYS A 114 -7.15 -13.32 -6.90
CA LYS A 114 -6.67 -11.98 -7.26
C LYS A 114 -6.67 -11.06 -6.05
N VAL A 115 -5.72 -10.11 -6.04
CA VAL A 115 -5.63 -9.07 -5.03
C VAL A 115 -6.53 -7.90 -5.43
N ALA A 116 -7.31 -7.39 -4.50
CA ALA A 116 -8.11 -6.19 -4.73
C ALA A 116 -7.23 -4.96 -4.68
N ARG A 117 -7.43 -4.05 -5.64
CA ARG A 117 -6.80 -2.73 -5.62
C ARG A 117 -7.24 -1.99 -4.35
N SER A 118 -6.30 -1.67 -3.46
CA SER A 118 -6.64 -1.18 -2.13
C SER A 118 -5.63 -0.17 -1.63
N VAL A 119 -6.11 0.76 -0.80
CA VAL A 119 -5.26 1.74 -0.11
C VAL A 119 -5.53 1.65 1.38
N PHE A 120 -4.47 1.55 2.17
CA PHE A 120 -4.54 1.63 3.62
C PHE A 120 -3.59 2.73 4.09
N VAL A 121 -4.09 3.63 4.94
CA VAL A 121 -3.24 4.60 5.63
C VAL A 121 -3.14 4.19 7.09
N ILE A 122 -1.92 4.06 7.58
CA ILE A 122 -1.61 3.62 8.93
C ILE A 122 -0.90 4.77 9.64
N ASN A 123 -1.43 5.17 10.79
CA ASN A 123 -0.86 6.31 11.53
C ASN A 123 0.44 5.91 12.27
N ARG A 124 1.04 6.87 12.97
CA ARG A 124 2.33 6.68 13.68
C ARG A 124 2.26 5.62 14.79
N ASP A 125 1.07 5.36 15.32
CA ASP A 125 0.84 4.36 16.36
C ASP A 125 0.52 2.98 15.81
N GLY A 126 0.50 2.82 14.48
CA GLY A 126 0.20 1.55 13.83
C GLY A 126 -1.28 1.26 13.68
N VAL A 127 -2.13 2.29 13.76
CA VAL A 127 -3.59 2.17 13.62
C VAL A 127 -4.01 2.56 12.21
N ILE A 128 -4.91 1.78 11.61
CA ILE A 128 -5.47 2.08 10.29
C ILE A 128 -6.45 3.25 10.43
N THR A 129 -6.16 4.34 9.74
CA THR A 129 -7.02 5.54 9.74
C THR A 129 -7.83 5.70 8.46
N TYR A 130 -7.47 4.98 7.40
CA TYR A 130 -8.16 5.04 6.12
C TYR A 130 -8.06 3.70 5.43
N ARG A 131 -9.17 3.24 4.86
CA ARG A 131 -9.26 1.96 4.16
C ARG A 131 -10.14 2.13 2.93
N ASP A 132 -9.59 1.85 1.75
CA ASP A 132 -10.31 1.85 0.48
C ASP A 132 -9.98 0.56 -0.25
N VAL A 133 -10.89 -0.43 -0.20
CA VAL A 133 -10.74 -1.72 -0.87
C VAL A 133 -11.74 -1.80 -2.02
N ARG A 134 -11.24 -2.07 -3.23
CA ARG A 134 -12.04 -2.11 -4.46
C ARG A 134 -12.08 -3.53 -5.03
N PRO A 135 -13.02 -4.37 -4.57
CA PRO A 135 -13.04 -5.79 -4.94
C PRO A 135 -13.23 -6.05 -6.44
N LEU A 136 -13.88 -5.13 -7.16
CA LEU A 136 -14.08 -5.26 -8.61
C LEU A 136 -12.88 -4.80 -9.43
N GLY A 137 -12.00 -3.98 -8.84
CA GLY A 137 -10.75 -3.56 -9.47
C GLY A 137 -10.88 -2.70 -10.72
N LEU A 138 -12.08 -2.18 -11.01
CA LEU A 138 -12.35 -1.45 -12.24
C LEU A 138 -11.77 -0.04 -12.26
N PHE A 139 -11.64 0.59 -11.08
CA PHE A 139 -11.13 1.95 -10.95
C PHE A 139 -10.00 1.98 -9.92
N ARG A 140 -8.97 2.77 -10.22
CA ARG A 140 -7.88 2.97 -9.27
C ARG A 140 -8.25 4.03 -8.24
N PRO A 141 -7.75 3.94 -7.01
CA PRO A 141 -7.87 5.02 -6.03
C PRO A 141 -7.20 6.29 -6.57
N LYS A 142 -7.79 7.45 -6.27
CA LYS A 142 -7.22 8.73 -6.69
C LYS A 142 -6.13 9.17 -5.74
N ASP A 143 -5.03 9.69 -6.29
CA ASP A 143 -3.92 10.20 -5.47
C ASP A 143 -4.38 11.31 -4.52
N ASP A 144 -5.27 12.20 -4.98
CA ASP A 144 -5.79 13.27 -4.14
C ASP A 144 -6.47 12.74 -2.90
N ASP A 145 -7.25 11.68 -3.02
CA ASP A 145 -7.94 11.05 -1.88
C ASP A 145 -6.94 10.43 -0.91
N THR A 146 -5.91 9.78 -1.44
CA THR A 146 -4.87 9.16 -0.63
C THR A 146 -4.05 10.21 0.12
N ILE A 147 -3.62 11.27 -0.57
CA ILE A 147 -2.85 12.35 0.03
C ILE A 147 -3.67 13.05 1.11
N LYS A 148 -4.95 13.30 0.83
CA LYS A 148 -5.87 13.88 1.81
C LYS A 148 -5.97 13.00 3.06
N ALA A 149 -6.09 11.69 2.89
CA ALA A 149 -6.16 10.76 4.01
C ALA A 149 -4.87 10.78 4.85
N ILE A 150 -3.70 10.91 4.22
CA ILE A 150 -2.43 11.07 4.92
C ILE A 150 -2.43 12.35 5.75
N MET A 151 -2.85 13.46 5.14
CA MET A 151 -2.88 14.76 5.82
C MET A 151 -3.86 14.76 6.99
N GLU A 152 -5.02 14.12 6.84
CA GLU A 152 -5.98 13.98 7.93
C GLU A 152 -5.42 13.16 9.09
N ALA A 153 -4.70 12.07 8.81
CA ALA A 153 -4.04 11.27 9.84
C ALA A 153 -2.99 12.10 10.59
N GLN A 154 -2.21 12.91 9.89
CA GLN A 154 -1.23 13.80 10.51
C GLN A 154 -1.89 14.84 11.38
N SER A 155 -2.95 15.47 10.90
CA SER A 155 -3.68 16.52 11.60
C SER A 155 -4.27 16.00 12.91
N LEU A 156 -4.90 14.82 12.88
CA LEU A 156 -5.48 14.21 14.07
C LEU A 156 -4.42 13.90 15.13
N GLN A 157 -3.28 13.36 14.74
CA GLN A 157 -2.21 13.04 15.67
C GLN A 157 -1.53 14.29 16.23
N ASN A 158 -1.44 15.35 15.44
CA ASN A 158 -0.90 16.61 15.91
C ASN A 158 -1.81 17.29 16.95
N ARG A 159 -3.14 17.07 16.86
CA ARG A 159 -4.09 17.61 17.84
C ARG A 159 -4.05 16.86 19.18
N GLU A 160 -3.64 15.60 19.16
CA GLU A 160 -3.55 14.77 20.37
C GLU A 160 -2.30 15.04 21.19
N ARG A 161 -1.39 15.85 20.68
CA ARG A 161 -0.13 16.19 21.37
C ARG A 161 -0.26 17.44 22.21
#